data_e1bea0c2d3158be8cc5eb9ef8baeb460
#
_entry.id   e1bea0c2d3158be8cc5eb9ef8baeb460
#
_cell.length_a   1.000
_cell.length_b   1.000
_cell.length_c   1.000
_cell.angle_alpha   90.00
_cell.angle_beta   90.00
_cell.angle_gamma   90.00
#
_symmetry.space_group_name_H-M   'P 1'
#
loop_
_entity.id
_entity.type
_entity.pdbx_description
1 polymer ?
#
loop_
_entity_poly.entity_id
_entity_poly.type
_entity_poly.pdbx_seq_one_letter_code
_entity_poly.pdbx_strand_id
1 'polypeptide(L)'
;MDGTVIALERDVAKSLILGKWQGDDFDYTNTRKTVNMYKFKKEFIEKKYMPLIKWYVENMSEANYYEKVLGGLLYYRECDARIVEVPETMWCEIDDVEDLKRAEKQFSRDVF
;
A
#
# COMPACT_ATOMS: atom_id res chain seq x y z
N MET A 1 1.12 -13.95 3.37
CA MET A 1 0.50 -12.73 2.82
C MET A 1 1.36 -12.18 1.70
N ASP A 2 0.79 -11.98 0.54
CA ASP A 2 1.52 -11.48 -0.62
C ASP A 2 1.42 -9.97 -0.73
N GLY A 3 2.45 -9.36 -1.29
CA GLY A 3 2.47 -7.95 -1.60
C GLY A 3 2.89 -7.06 -0.43
N THR A 4 2.74 -5.78 -0.64
CA THR A 4 3.15 -4.77 0.32
C THR A 4 2.18 -4.68 1.48
N VAL A 5 2.71 -4.58 2.69
CA VAL A 5 1.91 -4.37 3.90
C VAL A 5 2.23 -3.02 4.53
N ILE A 6 1.25 -2.48 5.25
CA ILE A 6 1.43 -1.28 6.06
C ILE A 6 1.73 -1.71 7.48
N ALA A 7 2.84 -1.26 8.03
CA ALA A 7 3.14 -1.44 9.44
C ALA A 7 2.47 -0.34 10.24
N LEU A 8 1.88 -0.70 11.36
CA LEU A 8 1.12 0.21 12.21
C LEU A 8 1.78 0.44 13.55
N GLU A 9 1.61 1.64 14.06
CA GLU A 9 1.91 1.99 15.44
C GLU A 9 0.71 2.77 15.96
N ARG A 10 -0.07 2.15 16.86
CA ARG A 10 -1.28 2.77 17.44
C ARG A 10 -2.25 3.28 16.37
N ASP A 11 -2.56 2.47 15.38
CA ASP A 11 -3.49 2.79 14.28
C ASP A 11 -3.01 3.88 13.31
N VAL A 12 -1.75 4.29 13.43
CA VAL A 12 -1.14 5.21 12.48
C VAL A 12 -0.18 4.43 11.61
N ALA A 13 -0.19 4.70 10.31
CA ALA A 13 0.72 4.06 9.38
C ALA A 13 2.16 4.50 9.69
N LYS A 14 3.02 3.52 9.95
CA LYS A 14 4.41 3.75 10.28
C LYS A 14 5.32 3.62 9.08
N SER A 15 5.05 2.63 8.24
CA SER A 15 5.89 2.32 7.09
C SER A 15 5.16 1.41 6.12
N LEU A 16 5.68 1.32 4.90
CA LEU A 16 5.28 0.31 3.93
C LEU A 16 6.42 -0.69 3.80
N ILE A 17 6.10 -1.97 3.85
CA ILE A 17 7.09 -3.05 3.74
C ILE A 17 6.75 -3.86 2.50
N LEU A 18 7.62 -3.77 1.49
CA LEU A 18 7.43 -4.48 0.24
C LEU A 18 7.55 -6.00 0.45
N GLY A 19 6.85 -6.74 -0.40
CA GLY A 19 6.86 -8.20 -0.30
C GLY A 19 8.27 -8.79 -0.32
N LYS A 20 9.17 -8.24 -1.13
CA LYS A 20 10.55 -8.71 -1.22
C LYS A 20 11.38 -8.51 0.05
N TRP A 21 10.90 -7.66 0.98
CA TRP A 21 11.55 -7.43 2.27
C TRP A 21 10.95 -8.29 3.39
N GLN A 22 9.94 -9.08 3.08
CA GLN A 22 9.25 -9.95 4.04
C GLN A 22 9.85 -11.37 3.93
N GLY A 23 10.76 -11.70 4.82
CA GLY A 23 11.33 -13.05 4.85
C GLY A 23 10.33 -14.09 5.39
N ASP A 24 10.74 -15.34 5.45
CA ASP A 24 9.90 -16.43 5.93
C ASP A 24 9.46 -16.24 7.37
N ASP A 25 10.28 -15.56 8.16
CA ASP A 25 10.02 -15.32 9.58
C ASP A 25 9.41 -13.92 9.83
N PHE A 26 8.89 -13.28 8.79
CA PHE A 26 8.34 -11.94 8.93
C PHE A 26 7.15 -11.92 9.87
N ASP A 27 7.16 -11.00 10.83
CA ASP A 27 6.10 -10.85 11.81
C ASP A 27 5.02 -9.91 11.25
N TYR A 28 3.85 -10.47 10.95
CA TYR A 28 2.72 -9.71 10.43
C TYR A 28 1.86 -9.05 11.51
N THR A 29 2.26 -9.14 12.78
CA THR A 29 1.57 -8.46 13.86
C THR A 29 1.58 -6.95 13.62
N ASN A 30 0.46 -6.29 13.84
CA ASN A 30 0.31 -4.85 13.59
C ASN A 30 0.62 -4.44 12.16
N THR A 31 0.26 -5.28 11.20
CA THR A 31 0.35 -4.94 9.79
C THR A 31 -1.01 -5.11 9.11
N ARG A 32 -1.18 -4.42 7.99
CA ARG A 32 -2.35 -4.58 7.14
C ARG A 32 -1.89 -4.60 5.68
N LYS A 33 -2.52 -5.43 4.87
CA LYS A 33 -2.25 -5.43 3.44
C LYS A 33 -2.84 -4.17 2.80
N THR A 34 -2.09 -3.56 1.88
CA THR A 34 -2.59 -2.38 1.19
C THR A 34 -3.59 -2.78 0.10
N VAL A 35 -4.60 -1.93 -0.11
CA VAL A 35 -5.48 -2.03 -1.28
C VAL A 35 -5.09 -1.00 -2.33
N ASN A 36 -3.93 -0.38 -2.17
CA ASN A 36 -3.35 0.59 -3.12
C ASN A 36 -4.23 1.81 -3.37
N MET A 37 -4.98 2.21 -2.37
CA MET A 37 -5.75 3.45 -2.41
C MET A 37 -5.30 4.38 -1.30
N TYR A 38 -4.98 5.61 -1.67
CA TYR A 38 -4.42 6.60 -0.76
C TYR A 38 -5.10 7.95 -0.97
N LYS A 39 -5.31 8.66 0.12
CA LYS A 39 -5.82 10.02 0.09
C LYS A 39 -4.90 10.92 0.88
N PHE A 40 -4.40 11.95 0.24
CA PHE A 40 -3.49 12.91 0.87
C PHE A 40 -3.95 14.33 0.61
N LYS A 41 -3.56 15.22 1.50
CA LYS A 41 -3.78 16.65 1.29
C LYS A 41 -2.94 17.11 0.09
N LYS A 42 -3.50 18.04 -0.68
CA LYS A 42 -2.82 18.60 -1.85
C LYS A 42 -1.44 19.17 -1.49
N GLU A 43 -1.33 19.85 -0.37
CA GLU A 43 -0.07 20.42 0.09
C GLU A 43 1.01 19.36 0.30
N PHE A 44 0.65 18.23 0.92
CA PHE A 44 1.58 17.13 1.11
C PHE A 44 2.07 16.58 -0.24
N ILE A 45 1.15 16.38 -1.17
CA ILE A 45 1.49 15.86 -2.48
C ILE A 45 2.44 16.81 -3.21
N GLU A 46 2.11 18.09 -3.25
CA GLU A 46 2.90 19.07 -3.99
C GLU A 46 4.26 19.36 -3.38
N LYS A 47 4.34 19.44 -2.06
CA LYS A 47 5.55 19.88 -1.37
C LYS A 47 6.47 18.76 -0.93
N LYS A 48 5.94 17.57 -0.69
CA LYS A 48 6.75 16.47 -0.15
C LYS A 48 6.81 15.26 -1.06
N TYR A 49 5.65 14.77 -1.50
CA TYR A 49 5.59 13.51 -2.22
C TYR A 49 6.09 13.64 -3.67
N MET A 50 5.55 14.58 -4.43
CA MET A 50 5.90 14.72 -5.84
C MET A 50 7.36 15.10 -6.08
N PRO A 51 7.97 16.01 -5.30
CA PRO A 51 9.39 16.29 -5.48
C PRO A 51 10.28 15.07 -5.27
N LEU A 52 9.97 14.24 -4.27
CA LEU A 52 10.75 13.04 -4.01
C LEU A 52 10.54 11.97 -5.08
N ILE A 53 9.31 11.78 -5.51
CA ILE A 53 9.02 10.83 -6.60
C ILE A 53 9.73 11.23 -7.87
N LYS A 54 9.69 12.51 -8.21
CA LYS A 54 10.36 13.01 -9.41
C LYS A 54 11.86 12.76 -9.33
N TRP A 55 12.46 13.10 -8.22
CA TRP A 55 13.89 12.85 -8.01
C TRP A 55 14.22 11.37 -8.13
N TYR A 56 13.40 10.53 -7.51
CA TYR A 56 13.61 9.08 -7.49
C TYR A 56 13.52 8.49 -8.89
N VAL A 57 12.52 8.88 -9.66
CA VAL A 57 12.34 8.40 -11.04
C VAL A 57 13.49 8.83 -11.92
N GLU A 58 14.01 10.05 -11.73
CA GLU A 58 15.11 10.60 -12.55
C GLU A 58 16.46 9.97 -12.21
N ASN A 59 16.66 9.53 -10.96
CA ASN A 59 17.98 9.11 -10.47
C ASN A 59 18.09 7.63 -10.15
N MET A 60 16.98 6.93 -10.01
CA MET A 60 16.94 5.53 -9.64
C MET A 60 16.16 4.74 -10.70
N SER A 61 16.61 3.54 -11.00
CA SER A 61 15.98 2.70 -12.01
C SER A 61 15.23 1.51 -11.41
N GLU A 62 14.90 1.56 -10.14
CA GLU A 62 14.22 0.47 -9.46
C GLU A 62 12.70 0.54 -9.61
N ALA A 63 12.07 -0.62 -9.56
CA ALA A 63 10.62 -0.71 -9.51
C ALA A 63 10.10 -0.34 -8.10
N ASN A 64 8.79 -0.12 -8.00
CA ASN A 64 8.10 0.16 -6.73
C ASN A 64 8.52 1.49 -6.07
N TYR A 65 8.96 2.45 -6.87
CA TYR A 65 9.45 3.72 -6.34
C TYR A 65 8.39 4.50 -5.56
N TYR A 66 7.13 4.44 -5.96
CA TYR A 66 6.07 5.17 -5.25
C TYR A 66 5.88 4.64 -3.82
N GLU A 67 5.98 3.32 -3.64
CA GLU A 67 5.86 2.71 -2.33
C GLU A 67 7.07 3.01 -1.45
N LYS A 68 8.26 3.00 -2.03
CA LYS A 68 9.50 3.31 -1.30
C LYS A 68 9.51 4.75 -0.83
N VAL A 69 9.11 5.68 -1.69
CA VAL A 69 9.04 7.10 -1.34
C VAL A 69 7.98 7.32 -0.27
N LEU A 70 6.79 6.78 -0.46
CA LEU A 70 5.70 6.92 0.51
C LEU A 70 6.07 6.28 1.85
N GLY A 71 6.62 5.08 1.81
CA GLY A 71 7.06 4.38 3.02
C GLY A 71 8.12 5.15 3.79
N GLY A 72 9.06 5.77 3.09
CA GLY A 72 10.07 6.62 3.71
C GLY A 72 9.47 7.84 4.38
N LEU A 73 8.55 8.53 3.71
CA LEU A 73 7.88 9.68 4.28
C LEU A 73 7.08 9.31 5.52
N LEU A 74 6.41 8.16 5.52
CA LEU A 74 5.71 7.66 6.70
C LEU A 74 6.68 7.33 7.83
N TYR A 75 7.76 6.63 7.52
CA TYR A 75 8.74 6.20 8.50
C TYR A 75 9.41 7.39 9.20
N TYR A 76 9.77 8.41 8.44
CA TYR A 76 10.38 9.62 8.99
C TYR A 76 9.37 10.64 9.52
N ARG A 77 8.10 10.24 9.57
CA ARG A 77 7.01 11.05 10.13
C ARG A 77 6.82 12.40 9.42
N GLU A 78 7.07 12.40 8.13
CA GLU A 78 6.82 13.57 7.29
C GLU A 78 5.35 13.71 6.92
N CYS A 79 4.55 12.69 7.18
CA CYS A 79 3.10 12.78 7.12
C CYS A 79 2.47 11.86 8.16
N ASP A 80 1.29 12.24 8.63
CA ASP A 80 0.48 11.40 9.50
C ASP A 80 -0.58 10.73 8.64
N ALA A 81 -0.49 9.43 8.49
CA ALA A 81 -1.46 8.69 7.71
C ALA A 81 -2.19 7.71 8.61
N ARG A 82 -3.50 7.81 8.60
CA ARG A 82 -4.37 6.87 9.29
C ARG A 82 -4.88 5.83 8.30
N ILE A 83 -5.20 4.67 8.81
CA ILE A 83 -5.74 3.61 7.96
C ILE A 83 -7.26 3.61 8.02
N VAL A 84 -7.86 3.20 6.90
CA VAL A 84 -9.26 2.83 6.83
C VAL A 84 -9.28 1.36 6.42
N GLU A 85 -9.84 0.52 7.28
CA GLU A 85 -9.92 -0.90 6.99
C GLU A 85 -11.06 -1.18 6.01
N VAL A 86 -10.76 -1.98 4.99
CA VAL A 86 -11.75 -2.43 4.02
C VAL A 86 -12.01 -3.91 4.27
N PRO A 87 -13.26 -4.31 4.53
CA PRO A 87 -13.57 -5.72 4.74
C PRO A 87 -13.18 -6.58 3.54
N GLU A 88 -12.71 -7.78 3.79
CA GLU A 88 -12.30 -8.71 2.74
C GLU A 88 -13.42 -9.00 1.73
N THR A 89 -14.66 -8.87 2.15
CA THR A 89 -15.81 -9.09 1.27
C THR A 89 -16.05 -7.96 0.27
N MET A 90 -15.37 -6.83 0.44
CA MET A 90 -15.61 -5.62 -0.37
C MET A 90 -14.53 -5.32 -1.38
N TRP A 91 -13.48 -6.14 -1.46
CA TRP A 91 -12.42 -5.91 -2.44
C TRP A 91 -11.76 -7.21 -2.86
N CYS A 92 -11.07 -7.16 -4.00
CA CYS A 92 -10.32 -8.29 -4.52
C CYS A 92 -9.23 -7.77 -5.46
N GLU A 93 -8.05 -8.40 -5.43
CA GLU A 93 -7.00 -8.16 -6.40
C GLU A 93 -7.13 -9.14 -7.55
N ILE A 94 -6.95 -8.66 -8.77
CA ILE A 94 -7.02 -9.48 -9.97
C ILE A 94 -5.70 -9.33 -10.71
N ASP A 95 -4.83 -10.32 -10.56
CA ASP A 95 -3.53 -10.38 -11.23
C ASP A 95 -3.48 -11.51 -12.27
N ASP A 96 -4.34 -12.49 -12.14
CA ASP A 96 -4.38 -13.64 -13.04
C ASP A 96 -5.82 -14.13 -13.24
N VAL A 97 -5.98 -15.20 -14.03
CA VAL A 97 -7.31 -15.76 -14.33
C VAL A 97 -7.98 -16.34 -13.10
N GLU A 98 -7.20 -16.95 -12.21
CA GLU A 98 -7.76 -17.52 -10.99
C GLU A 98 -8.31 -16.44 -10.06
N ASP A 99 -7.62 -15.30 -9.98
CA ASP A 99 -8.11 -14.15 -9.23
C ASP A 99 -9.40 -13.61 -9.83
N LEU A 100 -9.49 -13.57 -11.16
CA LEU A 100 -10.70 -13.13 -11.84
C LEU A 100 -11.87 -14.03 -11.51
N LYS A 101 -11.67 -15.35 -11.51
CA LYS A 101 -12.72 -16.31 -11.15
C LYS A 101 -13.19 -16.12 -9.72
N ARG A 102 -12.28 -15.89 -8.81
CA ARG A 102 -12.64 -15.60 -7.41
C ARG A 102 -13.42 -14.31 -7.28
N ALA A 103 -13.01 -13.27 -8.01
CA ALA A 103 -13.71 -11.99 -7.99
C ALA A 103 -15.13 -12.14 -8.54
N GLU A 104 -15.31 -12.84 -9.65
CA GLU A 104 -16.62 -13.09 -10.23
C GLU A 104 -17.53 -13.82 -9.23
N LYS A 105 -17.01 -14.81 -8.54
CA LYS A 105 -17.75 -15.55 -7.53
C LYS A 105 -18.10 -14.68 -6.33
N GLN A 106 -17.16 -13.87 -5.87
CA GLN A 106 -17.33 -13.02 -4.69
C GLN A 106 -18.37 -11.93 -4.92
N PHE A 107 -18.40 -11.34 -6.11
CA PHE A 107 -19.24 -10.19 -6.42
C PHE A 107 -20.42 -10.50 -7.34
N SER A 108 -20.65 -11.77 -7.67
CA SER A 108 -21.70 -12.14 -8.61
C SER A 108 -23.12 -11.76 -8.18
N ARG A 109 -23.34 -11.64 -6.87
CA ARG A 109 -24.66 -11.28 -6.32
C ARG A 109 -24.91 -9.78 -6.32
N ASP A 110 -23.85 -9.00 -6.44
CA ASP A 110 -23.93 -7.54 -6.36
C ASP A 110 -23.97 -6.93 -7.75
N VAL A 111 -23.97 -7.75 -8.75
CA VAL A 111 -23.94 -7.31 -10.11
C VAL A 111 -25.36 -7.28 -10.65
N PHE A 112 -26.00 -6.13 -10.43
CA PHE A 112 -27.15 -5.85 -11.28
C PHE A 112 -28.32 -6.80 -11.16
#